data_9fe41c5d3595a3e592c79fc481c37d10
#
_entry.id   9fe41c5d3595a3e592c79fc481c37d10
#
_cell.length_a   1.000
_cell.length_b   1.000
_cell.length_c   1.000
_cell.angle_alpha   90.00
_cell.angle_beta   90.00
_cell.angle_gamma   90.00
#
_symmetry.space_group_name_H-M   'P 1'
#
loop_
_entity.id
_entity.type
_entity.pdbx_description
1 polymer ?
#
loop_
_entity_poly.entity_id
_entity_poly.type
_entity_poly.pdbx_seq_one_letter_code
_entity_poly.pdbx_strand_id
1 'polypeptide(L)'
;KTSITLEWSKLDGVDGYFVYGNRCNTKTKTYRYQKLATITNGRTWTHKNLKKGTFYKYIVKVYRIVDGKKVVTDTSASIHVITQGGKYGIAKSVSVTKIGNKKNVSKITLKKGKTAQITAKEIKKDKKIRHHRNLCYESSDTVVATVTPEGLIQAVGKGTCTIWVYAQNGVYAALTVTVK
;
A
#
# COMPACT_ATOMS: atom_id res chain seq x y z
N LYS A 1 -9.92 13.59 -5.69
CA LYS A 1 -10.84 13.70 -4.54
C LYS A 1 -11.98 12.68 -4.58
N THR A 2 -12.38 12.26 -5.76
CA THR A 2 -13.48 11.32 -6.01
C THR A 2 -13.04 10.06 -6.76
N SER A 3 -11.75 9.78 -6.77
CA SER A 3 -11.18 8.57 -7.37
C SER A 3 -10.02 8.03 -6.54
N ILE A 4 -9.76 6.75 -6.68
CA ILE A 4 -8.61 6.03 -6.15
C ILE A 4 -8.03 5.22 -7.30
N THR A 5 -6.75 5.40 -7.58
CA THR A 5 -6.01 4.55 -8.53
C THR A 5 -5.22 3.51 -7.74
N LEU A 6 -5.37 2.27 -8.12
CA LEU A 6 -4.60 1.14 -7.62
C LEU A 6 -3.54 0.79 -8.66
N GLU A 7 -2.37 0.47 -8.19
CA GLU A 7 -1.28 -0.08 -8.99
C GLU A 7 -0.70 -1.29 -8.25
N TRP A 8 -0.30 -2.32 -8.98
CA TRP A 8 0.29 -3.54 -8.42
C TRP A 8 1.46 -4.02 -9.27
N SER A 9 2.30 -4.85 -8.69
CA SER A 9 3.43 -5.45 -9.39
C SER A 9 2.96 -6.37 -10.52
N LYS A 10 3.64 -6.30 -11.67
CA LYS A 10 3.43 -7.28 -12.73
C LYS A 10 3.90 -8.63 -12.25
N LEU A 11 3.09 -9.64 -12.49
CA LEU A 11 3.46 -11.03 -12.30
C LEU A 11 3.51 -11.71 -13.65
N ASP A 12 4.53 -12.54 -13.85
CA ASP A 12 4.66 -13.32 -15.07
C ASP A 12 3.83 -14.61 -15.01
N GLY A 13 3.42 -15.11 -16.18
CA GLY A 13 2.65 -16.34 -16.30
C GLY A 13 1.23 -16.25 -15.73
N VAL A 14 0.61 -15.07 -15.71
CA VAL A 14 -0.77 -14.86 -15.29
C VAL A 14 -1.62 -14.33 -16.44
N ASP A 15 -2.92 -14.66 -16.43
CA ASP A 15 -3.86 -14.25 -17.48
C ASP A 15 -4.63 -12.97 -17.13
N GLY A 16 -4.49 -12.51 -15.89
CA GLY A 16 -5.06 -11.24 -15.47
C GLY A 16 -5.35 -11.14 -13.98
N TYR A 17 -6.12 -10.10 -13.66
CA TYR A 17 -6.38 -9.69 -12.30
C TYR A 17 -7.86 -9.39 -12.10
N PHE A 18 -8.38 -9.74 -10.94
CA PHE A 18 -9.66 -9.25 -10.44
C PHE A 18 -9.42 -8.20 -9.37
N VAL A 19 -10.01 -7.04 -9.52
CA VAL A 19 -10.04 -6.03 -8.48
C VAL A 19 -11.31 -6.18 -7.65
N TYR A 20 -11.14 -6.35 -6.36
CA TYR A 20 -12.24 -6.38 -5.39
C TYR A 20 -12.13 -5.20 -4.44
N GLY A 21 -13.24 -4.63 -4.05
CA GLY A 21 -13.25 -3.54 -3.09
C GLY A 21 -14.64 -3.24 -2.56
N ASN A 22 -14.69 -2.36 -1.57
CA ASN A 22 -15.90 -1.74 -1.05
C ASN A 22 -15.53 -0.56 -0.13
N ARG A 23 -16.54 0.15 0.36
CA ARG A 23 -16.37 1.10 1.46
C ARG A 23 -15.98 0.33 2.74
N CYS A 24 -15.12 0.97 3.56
CA CYS A 24 -14.88 0.47 4.90
C CYS A 24 -16.07 0.82 5.80
N ASN A 25 -16.65 -0.18 6.42
CA ASN A 25 -17.57 0.01 7.53
C ASN A 25 -17.43 -1.17 8.49
N THR A 26 -17.11 -0.86 9.73
CA THR A 26 -16.91 -1.87 10.77
C THR A 26 -18.21 -2.38 11.38
N LYS A 27 -19.34 -1.72 11.11
CA LYS A 27 -20.61 -1.98 11.81
C LYS A 27 -21.57 -2.91 11.10
N THR A 28 -21.35 -3.25 9.81
CA THR A 28 -22.31 -4.08 9.08
C THR A 28 -21.64 -5.06 8.11
N LYS A 29 -22.21 -6.26 7.98
CA LYS A 29 -21.82 -7.27 6.99
C LYS A 29 -22.02 -6.81 5.52
N THR A 30 -22.71 -5.69 5.30
CA THR A 30 -23.11 -5.16 3.98
C THR A 30 -21.90 -4.71 3.13
N TYR A 31 -20.75 -4.43 3.74
CA TYR A 31 -19.56 -3.97 3.04
C TYR A 31 -18.50 -5.06 2.83
N ARG A 32 -18.96 -6.25 2.40
CA ARG A 32 -18.06 -7.31 1.94
C ARG A 32 -17.35 -6.87 0.66
N TYR A 33 -16.22 -7.49 0.34
CA TYR A 33 -15.54 -7.28 -0.93
C TYR A 33 -16.45 -7.67 -2.09
N GLN A 34 -16.59 -6.77 -3.05
CA GLN A 34 -17.30 -6.97 -4.30
C GLN A 34 -16.31 -6.92 -5.45
N LYS A 35 -16.50 -7.73 -6.49
CA LYS A 35 -15.71 -7.65 -7.70
C LYS A 35 -16.06 -6.36 -8.43
N LEU A 36 -15.07 -5.48 -8.64
CA LEU A 36 -15.22 -4.18 -9.27
C LEU A 36 -14.75 -4.17 -10.71
N ALA A 37 -13.70 -4.96 -11.01
CA ALA A 37 -13.14 -5.02 -12.36
C ALA A 37 -12.43 -6.36 -12.61
N THR A 38 -12.29 -6.67 -13.91
CA THR A 38 -11.40 -7.69 -14.45
C THR A 38 -10.41 -7.00 -15.37
N ILE A 39 -9.11 -7.17 -15.14
CA ILE A 39 -8.03 -6.55 -15.88
C ILE A 39 -7.25 -7.67 -16.58
N THR A 40 -7.27 -7.69 -17.91
CA THR A 40 -6.53 -8.66 -18.72
C THR A 40 -5.17 -8.13 -19.14
N ASN A 41 -5.06 -6.81 -19.31
CA ASN A 41 -3.82 -6.14 -19.66
C ASN A 41 -3.56 -4.97 -18.69
N GLY A 42 -2.30 -4.82 -18.29
CA GLY A 42 -1.90 -3.74 -17.41
C GLY A 42 -1.93 -4.14 -15.93
N ARG A 43 -1.55 -3.17 -15.11
CA ARG A 43 -1.37 -3.33 -13.66
C ARG A 43 -1.91 -2.15 -12.86
N THR A 44 -2.82 -1.41 -13.47
CA THR A 44 -3.45 -0.24 -12.87
C THR A 44 -4.96 -0.27 -13.09
N TRP A 45 -5.69 0.26 -12.15
CA TRP A 45 -7.13 0.46 -12.27
C TRP A 45 -7.59 1.62 -11.39
N THR A 46 -8.51 2.44 -11.92
CA THR A 46 -9.02 3.61 -11.22
C THR A 46 -10.50 3.45 -10.88
N HIS A 47 -10.80 3.46 -9.58
CA HIS A 47 -12.16 3.55 -9.06
C HIS A 47 -12.61 5.01 -9.06
N LYS A 48 -13.60 5.33 -9.89
CA LYS A 48 -14.15 6.68 -10.06
C LYS A 48 -15.46 6.85 -9.28
N ASN A 49 -15.97 8.09 -9.22
CA ASN A 49 -17.25 8.46 -8.61
C ASN A 49 -17.36 8.12 -7.12
N LEU A 50 -16.25 8.16 -6.42
CA LEU A 50 -16.19 7.87 -5.00
C LEU A 50 -16.65 9.06 -4.14
N LYS A 51 -17.21 8.77 -2.97
CA LYS A 51 -17.57 9.79 -1.99
C LYS A 51 -16.31 10.37 -1.36
N LYS A 52 -16.22 11.70 -1.26
CA LYS A 52 -15.13 12.44 -0.61
C LYS A 52 -15.02 12.07 0.88
N GLY A 53 -13.79 12.04 1.43
CA GLY A 53 -13.54 11.79 2.84
C GLY A 53 -14.06 10.43 3.33
N THR A 54 -14.07 9.42 2.46
CA THR A 54 -14.63 8.11 2.75
C THR A 54 -13.54 7.05 2.62
N PHE A 55 -13.49 6.13 3.59
CA PHE A 55 -12.57 5.00 3.57
C PHE A 55 -13.08 3.90 2.67
N TYR A 56 -12.19 3.38 1.84
CA TYR A 56 -12.37 2.24 0.95
C TYR A 56 -11.31 1.19 1.23
N LYS A 57 -11.62 -0.06 0.92
CA LYS A 57 -10.72 -1.20 1.03
C LYS A 57 -10.67 -1.94 -0.30
N TYR A 58 -9.50 -2.46 -0.65
CA TYR A 58 -9.27 -3.19 -1.88
C TYR A 58 -8.37 -4.39 -1.66
N ILE A 59 -8.55 -5.39 -2.50
CA ILE A 59 -7.62 -6.50 -2.76
C ILE A 59 -7.57 -6.74 -4.26
N VAL A 60 -6.44 -7.22 -4.75
CA VAL A 60 -6.26 -7.68 -6.12
C VAL A 60 -6.05 -9.19 -6.07
N LYS A 61 -6.80 -9.93 -6.88
CA LYS A 61 -6.64 -11.37 -7.03
C LYS A 61 -6.08 -11.66 -8.40
N VAL A 62 -5.08 -12.51 -8.45
CA VAL A 62 -4.49 -13.00 -9.69
C VAL A 62 -5.28 -14.19 -10.18
N TYR A 63 -5.48 -14.34 -11.49
CA TYR A 63 -6.07 -15.53 -12.04
C TYR A 63 -5.29 -16.07 -13.24
N ARG A 64 -5.40 -17.39 -13.43
CA ARG A 64 -5.03 -18.11 -14.66
C ARG A 64 -6.26 -18.74 -15.28
N ILE A 65 -6.19 -18.97 -16.59
CA ILE A 65 -7.20 -19.74 -17.32
C ILE A 65 -6.74 -21.19 -17.32
N VAL A 66 -7.49 -22.05 -16.68
CA VAL A 66 -7.28 -23.49 -16.63
C VAL A 66 -8.55 -24.16 -17.14
N ASP A 67 -8.44 -24.96 -18.20
CA ASP A 67 -9.57 -25.62 -18.87
C ASP A 67 -10.71 -24.63 -19.20
N GLY A 68 -10.36 -23.46 -19.75
CA GLY A 68 -11.31 -22.41 -20.11
C GLY A 68 -11.91 -21.62 -18.93
N LYS A 69 -11.55 -21.94 -17.69
CA LYS A 69 -12.07 -21.30 -16.47
C LYS A 69 -11.04 -20.43 -15.82
N LYS A 70 -11.48 -19.27 -15.29
CA LYS A 70 -10.61 -18.36 -14.52
C LYS A 70 -10.44 -18.89 -13.10
N VAL A 71 -9.26 -19.36 -12.77
CA VAL A 71 -8.91 -19.90 -11.45
C VAL A 71 -8.05 -18.86 -10.73
N VAL A 72 -8.43 -18.47 -9.51
CA VAL A 72 -7.65 -17.56 -8.67
C VAL A 72 -6.45 -18.31 -8.13
N THR A 73 -5.25 -17.78 -8.39
CA THR A 73 -3.98 -18.38 -7.97
C THR A 73 -3.31 -17.64 -6.83
N ASP A 74 -3.63 -16.35 -6.65
CA ASP A 74 -3.06 -15.53 -5.59
C ASP A 74 -3.97 -14.36 -5.21
N THR A 75 -3.75 -13.77 -4.01
CA THR A 75 -4.52 -12.64 -3.49
C THR A 75 -3.60 -11.69 -2.72
N SER A 76 -3.62 -10.41 -3.08
CA SER A 76 -2.85 -9.39 -2.39
C SER A 76 -3.29 -9.18 -0.95
N ALA A 77 -2.42 -8.56 -0.14
CA ALA A 77 -2.84 -7.97 1.12
C ALA A 77 -3.97 -6.94 0.91
N SER A 78 -4.79 -6.74 1.95
CA SER A 78 -5.84 -5.71 1.92
C SER A 78 -5.22 -4.33 2.10
N ILE A 79 -5.53 -3.42 1.18
CA ILE A 79 -5.19 -2.01 1.31
C ILE A 79 -6.42 -1.19 1.69
N HIS A 80 -6.24 -0.23 2.59
CA HIS A 80 -7.27 0.69 3.04
C HIS A 80 -6.87 2.12 2.72
N VAL A 81 -7.71 2.82 1.98
CA VAL A 81 -7.44 4.16 1.44
C VAL A 81 -8.60 5.10 1.75
N ILE A 82 -8.32 6.36 2.03
CA ILE A 82 -9.34 7.41 2.15
C ILE A 82 -9.28 8.36 0.96
N THR A 83 -10.44 8.69 0.38
CA THR A 83 -10.54 9.77 -0.61
C THR A 83 -10.30 11.13 0.03
N GLN A 84 -9.64 12.03 -0.68
CA GLN A 84 -9.38 13.39 -0.19
C GLN A 84 -10.66 14.22 -0.09
N GLY A 85 -10.66 15.21 0.81
CA GLY A 85 -11.79 16.07 1.08
C GLY A 85 -12.75 15.49 2.12
N GLY A 86 -13.78 16.23 2.49
CA GLY A 86 -14.73 15.88 3.55
C GLY A 86 -14.38 16.55 4.89
N LYS A 87 -15.20 16.25 5.92
CA LYS A 87 -15.10 16.87 7.25
C LYS A 87 -13.98 16.26 8.13
N TYR A 88 -13.41 15.13 7.72
CA TYR A 88 -12.43 14.40 8.54
C TYR A 88 -11.02 14.90 8.24
N GLY A 89 -10.26 15.22 9.27
CA GLY A 89 -8.83 15.52 9.19
C GLY A 89 -8.08 14.30 8.71
N ILE A 90 -7.46 14.47 7.61
CA ILE A 90 -6.56 13.50 7.00
C ILE A 90 -5.13 13.86 7.39
N ALA A 91 -4.21 12.92 7.30
CA ALA A 91 -2.81 13.21 7.52
C ALA A 91 -2.35 14.35 6.59
N LYS A 92 -1.62 15.32 7.14
CA LYS A 92 -0.99 16.39 6.40
C LYS A 92 0.30 15.90 5.74
N SER A 93 1.03 15.06 6.45
CA SER A 93 2.29 14.45 6.02
C SER A 93 2.58 13.20 6.83
N VAL A 94 3.57 12.43 6.39
CA VAL A 94 4.20 11.35 7.15
C VAL A 94 5.59 11.80 7.56
N SER A 95 5.94 11.63 8.83
CA SER A 95 7.26 11.91 9.37
C SER A 95 7.94 10.60 9.74
N VAL A 96 9.06 10.30 9.10
CA VAL A 96 9.96 9.21 9.51
C VAL A 96 10.97 9.78 10.51
N THR A 97 10.88 9.30 11.75
CA THR A 97 11.72 9.81 12.84
C THR A 97 12.97 8.99 13.06
N LYS A 98 12.96 7.71 12.60
CA LYS A 98 14.09 6.79 12.80
C LYS A 98 14.09 5.68 11.75
N ILE A 99 15.28 5.24 11.32
CA ILE A 99 15.51 4.03 10.55
C ILE A 99 16.68 3.27 11.20
N GLY A 100 16.40 2.12 11.78
CA GLY A 100 17.35 1.41 12.63
C GLY A 100 17.80 2.31 13.79
N ASN A 101 19.10 2.57 13.91
CA ASN A 101 19.68 3.46 14.93
C ASN A 101 19.81 4.92 14.49
N LYS A 102 19.52 5.26 13.23
CA LYS A 102 19.69 6.61 12.68
C LYS A 102 18.40 7.42 12.83
N LYS A 103 18.51 8.61 13.41
CA LYS A 103 17.40 9.54 13.61
C LYS A 103 17.32 10.56 12.46
N ASN A 104 16.11 10.97 12.10
CA ASN A 104 15.81 12.04 11.14
C ASN A 104 16.54 11.90 9.80
N VAL A 105 16.64 10.66 9.30
CA VAL A 105 17.28 10.36 8.01
C VAL A 105 16.23 9.86 7.02
N SER A 106 16.45 10.18 5.74
CA SER A 106 15.67 9.66 4.61
C SER A 106 16.43 8.63 3.77
N LYS A 107 17.66 8.29 4.17
CA LYS A 107 18.54 7.36 3.47
C LYS A 107 19.22 6.41 4.43
N ILE A 108 19.34 5.14 4.06
CA ILE A 108 20.07 4.14 4.82
C ILE A 108 20.86 3.22 3.88
N THR A 109 22.06 2.83 4.30
CA THR A 109 22.84 1.77 3.66
C THR A 109 22.87 0.55 4.57
N LEU A 110 22.52 -0.60 4.06
CA LEU A 110 22.52 -1.89 4.76
C LEU A 110 23.45 -2.88 4.04
N LYS A 111 24.07 -3.78 4.79
CA LYS A 111 24.67 -4.97 4.22
C LYS A 111 23.57 -5.98 3.90
N LYS A 112 23.75 -6.79 2.84
CA LYS A 112 22.85 -7.91 2.51
C LYS A 112 22.55 -8.75 3.76
N GLY A 113 21.31 -9.16 3.95
CA GLY A 113 20.84 -9.94 5.09
C GLY A 113 20.57 -9.14 6.37
N LYS A 114 20.90 -7.83 6.41
CA LYS A 114 20.62 -6.99 7.59
C LYS A 114 19.23 -6.38 7.51
N THR A 115 18.68 -6.05 8.68
CA THR A 115 17.37 -5.43 8.84
C THR A 115 17.48 -4.05 9.46
N ALA A 116 16.45 -3.21 9.25
CA ALA A 116 16.31 -1.92 9.92
C ALA A 116 14.84 -1.60 10.13
N GLN A 117 14.45 -1.26 11.35
CA GLN A 117 13.09 -0.87 11.68
C GLN A 117 12.85 0.59 11.34
N ILE A 118 11.78 0.88 10.60
CA ILE A 118 11.27 2.23 10.38
C ILE A 118 10.40 2.62 11.57
N THR A 119 10.66 3.80 12.14
CA THR A 119 9.76 4.45 13.08
C THR A 119 9.19 5.70 12.41
N ALA A 120 7.90 5.70 12.16
CA ALA A 120 7.22 6.79 11.48
C ALA A 120 5.89 7.13 12.16
N LYS A 121 5.41 8.35 11.93
CA LYS A 121 4.12 8.82 12.44
C LYS A 121 3.42 9.72 11.43
N GLU A 122 2.10 9.70 11.48
CA GLU A 122 1.30 10.70 10.78
C GLU A 122 1.36 12.05 11.47
N ILE A 123 1.54 13.11 10.70
CA ILE A 123 1.30 14.47 11.14
C ILE A 123 -0.14 14.82 10.76
N LYS A 124 -1.01 14.84 11.73
CA LYS A 124 -2.46 15.04 11.53
C LYS A 124 -2.78 16.52 11.40
N LYS A 125 -3.70 16.84 10.49
CA LYS A 125 -4.28 18.17 10.38
C LYS A 125 -5.24 18.45 11.55
N ASP A 126 -5.95 17.41 12.03
CA ASP A 126 -6.83 17.47 13.18
C ASP A 126 -6.52 16.30 14.12
N LYS A 127 -6.20 16.62 15.38
CA LYS A 127 -5.83 15.63 16.41
C LYS A 127 -6.99 14.73 16.84
N LYS A 128 -8.24 15.14 16.61
CA LYS A 128 -9.45 14.41 17.02
C LYS A 128 -9.75 13.20 16.13
N ILE A 129 -9.12 13.08 14.98
CA ILE A 129 -9.42 12.02 14.03
C ILE A 129 -8.58 10.78 14.29
N ARG A 130 -9.27 9.69 14.49
CA ARG A 130 -8.68 8.36 14.60
C ARG A 130 -8.71 7.68 13.23
N HIS A 131 -7.53 7.36 12.70
CA HIS A 131 -7.41 6.46 11.57
C HIS A 131 -7.67 5.03 12.06
N HIS A 132 -8.39 4.23 11.28
CA HIS A 132 -8.65 2.85 11.66
C HIS A 132 -7.56 1.87 11.19
N ARG A 133 -6.54 2.36 10.52
CA ARG A 133 -5.38 1.60 10.06
C ARG A 133 -4.10 2.36 10.32
N ASN A 134 -3.04 1.58 10.53
CA ASN A 134 -1.68 2.08 10.66
C ASN A 134 -1.14 2.57 9.31
N LEU A 135 0.06 3.16 9.32
CA LEU A 135 0.83 3.44 8.12
C LEU A 135 1.04 2.15 7.32
N CYS A 136 1.09 2.30 6.01
CA CYS A 136 1.43 1.22 5.09
C CYS A 136 2.83 1.44 4.55
N TYR A 137 3.51 0.36 4.17
CA TYR A 137 4.88 0.38 3.67
C TYR A 137 4.96 -0.40 2.36
N GLU A 138 5.78 0.09 1.43
CA GLU A 138 5.96 -0.55 0.13
C GLU A 138 7.39 -0.33 -0.37
N SER A 139 7.95 -1.33 -1.01
CA SER A 139 9.25 -1.24 -1.69
C SER A 139 9.08 -1.12 -3.20
N SER A 140 9.86 -0.25 -3.84
CA SER A 140 9.90 -0.14 -5.29
C SER A 140 10.58 -1.33 -5.96
N ASP A 141 11.41 -2.07 -5.20
CA ASP A 141 12.16 -3.22 -5.69
C ASP A 141 12.44 -4.21 -4.56
N THR A 142 11.66 -5.28 -4.54
CA THR A 142 11.75 -6.33 -3.52
C THR A 142 12.97 -7.24 -3.70
N VAL A 143 13.63 -7.22 -4.87
CA VAL A 143 14.91 -7.91 -5.10
C VAL A 143 16.05 -7.20 -4.36
N VAL A 144 15.96 -5.90 -4.19
CA VAL A 144 16.92 -5.10 -3.42
C VAL A 144 16.59 -5.10 -1.94
N ALA A 145 15.35 -4.73 -1.58
CA ALA A 145 14.91 -4.76 -0.18
C ALA A 145 13.40 -4.96 -0.09
N THR A 146 12.96 -5.76 0.88
CA THR A 146 11.55 -5.89 1.26
C THR A 146 11.23 -5.04 2.50
N VAL A 147 9.96 -4.82 2.75
CA VAL A 147 9.48 -4.15 3.98
C VAL A 147 8.21 -4.85 4.48
N THR A 148 8.15 -5.13 5.78
CA THR A 148 6.96 -5.74 6.39
C THR A 148 5.86 -4.72 6.63
N PRO A 149 4.60 -5.15 6.88
CA PRO A 149 3.50 -4.27 7.27
C PRO A 149 3.78 -3.43 8.54
N GLU A 150 4.72 -3.87 9.39
CA GLU A 150 5.17 -3.17 10.60
C GLU A 150 6.35 -2.22 10.32
N GLY A 151 6.82 -2.16 9.07
CA GLY A 151 7.91 -1.28 8.65
C GLY A 151 9.31 -1.81 8.93
N LEU A 152 9.50 -3.13 9.05
CA LEU A 152 10.82 -3.74 9.13
C LEU A 152 11.39 -3.93 7.72
N ILE A 153 12.47 -3.23 7.40
CA ILE A 153 13.24 -3.39 6.16
C ILE A 153 14.11 -4.64 6.27
N GLN A 154 14.11 -5.47 5.22
CA GLN A 154 15.04 -6.58 5.02
C GLN A 154 15.87 -6.33 3.76
N ALA A 155 17.20 -6.23 3.90
CA ALA A 155 18.12 -6.12 2.77
C ALA A 155 18.27 -7.47 2.08
N VAL A 156 17.86 -7.58 0.82
CA VAL A 156 17.79 -8.84 0.05
C VAL A 156 18.96 -8.98 -0.92
N GLY A 157 19.18 -7.99 -1.78
CA GLY A 157 20.20 -8.02 -2.82
C GLY A 157 20.85 -6.66 -3.04
N LYS A 158 22.08 -6.67 -3.61
CA LYS A 158 22.82 -5.43 -3.93
C LYS A 158 22.03 -4.53 -4.87
N GLY A 159 21.96 -3.23 -4.55
CA GLY A 159 21.23 -2.24 -5.34
C GLY A 159 20.73 -1.08 -4.50
N THR A 160 19.86 -0.28 -5.11
CA THR A 160 19.18 0.84 -4.44
C THR A 160 17.70 0.84 -4.80
N CYS A 161 16.84 0.93 -3.80
CA CYS A 161 15.40 1.04 -3.98
C CYS A 161 14.83 2.16 -3.12
N THR A 162 13.56 2.50 -3.39
CA THR A 162 12.78 3.42 -2.56
C THR A 162 11.80 2.61 -1.72
N ILE A 163 11.71 2.94 -0.43
CA ILE A 163 10.63 2.48 0.43
C ILE A 163 9.72 3.65 0.72
N TRP A 164 8.45 3.49 0.41
CA TRP A 164 7.41 4.46 0.74
C TRP A 164 6.72 4.10 2.03
N VAL A 165 6.41 5.12 2.81
CA VAL A 165 5.64 5.04 4.05
C VAL A 165 4.40 5.91 3.87
N TYR A 166 3.22 5.33 3.76
CA TYR A 166 2.00 6.10 3.44
C TYR A 166 1.03 6.15 4.60
N ALA A 167 0.34 7.28 4.68
CA ALA A 167 -0.91 7.39 5.41
C ALA A 167 -2.10 6.97 4.51
N GLN A 168 -3.26 6.72 5.12
CA GLN A 168 -4.45 6.21 4.43
C GLN A 168 -5.03 7.15 3.36
N ASN A 169 -4.66 8.42 3.34
CA ASN A 169 -5.04 9.39 2.32
C ASN A 169 -4.04 9.51 1.17
N GLY A 170 -3.03 8.65 1.14
CA GLY A 170 -2.02 8.61 0.09
C GLY A 170 -0.87 9.60 0.24
N VAL A 171 -0.82 10.44 1.31
CA VAL A 171 0.38 11.21 1.60
C VAL A 171 1.46 10.29 2.14
N TYR A 172 2.70 10.50 1.74
CA TYR A 172 3.79 9.58 2.03
C TYR A 172 5.10 10.29 2.37
N ALA A 173 6.01 9.53 2.94
CA ALA A 173 7.44 9.80 2.98
C ALA A 173 8.15 8.75 2.14
N ALA A 174 9.18 9.16 1.39
CA ALA A 174 10.03 8.29 0.61
C ALA A 174 11.40 8.14 1.27
N LEU A 175 11.88 6.91 1.35
CA LEU A 175 13.18 6.55 1.93
C LEU A 175 14.04 5.87 0.87
N THR A 176 15.30 6.26 0.76
CA THR A 176 16.28 5.57 -0.10
C THR A 176 16.98 4.48 0.70
N VAL A 177 16.93 3.24 0.23
CA VAL A 177 17.65 2.10 0.81
C VAL A 177 18.67 1.62 -0.19
N THR A 178 19.93 1.62 0.21
CA THR A 178 21.05 1.05 -0.57
C THR A 178 21.55 -0.20 0.12
N VAL A 179 21.63 -1.31 -0.62
CA VAL A 179 22.16 -2.59 -0.14
C VAL A 179 23.54 -2.84 -0.80
N LYS A 180 24.53 -3.14 0.03
CA LYS A 180 25.90 -3.46 -0.39
C LYS A 180 26.24 -4.94 -0.12
#